data_f1b75f5468f4c46f24b3a5f0a92efd99
#
_entry.id   f1b75f5468f4c46f24b3a5f0a92efd99
#
_cell.length_a   1.000
_cell.length_b   1.000
_cell.length_c   1.000
_cell.angle_alpha   90.00
_cell.angle_beta   90.00
_cell.angle_gamma   90.00
#
_symmetry.space_group_name_H-M   'P 1'
#
loop_
_entity.id
_entity.type
_entity.pdbx_description
1 polymer ?
#
loop_
_entity_poly.entity_id
_entity_poly.type
_entity_poly.pdbx_seq_one_letter_code
_entity_poly.pdbx_strand_id
1 'polypeptide(L)'
;MIGATCLVFVGIADDIVSLPAKVKLLGQILSAAVLVIFFDVNIDWIDLPYVGIIEFPLFISIPLTIFWIIGFINTVNLIDGLDGLAAGIATIASIAIAFLAFQMGQWISAAAMVAMTGACLGFLQYNFNPAKIFMGDTGSMFLGYVLSLIHI
;
A
#
# COMPACT_ATOMS: atom_id res chain seq x y z
N MET A 1 11.11 -4.99 -1.82
CA MET A 1 11.25 -5.58 -0.46
C MET A 1 11.85 -4.61 0.57
N ILE A 2 12.98 -3.91 0.31
CA ILE A 2 13.65 -3.03 1.29
C ILE A 2 12.71 -1.94 1.85
N GLY A 3 12.00 -1.19 1.00
CA GLY A 3 11.07 -0.15 1.46
C GLY A 3 9.94 -0.70 2.34
N ALA A 4 9.36 -1.85 1.95
CA ALA A 4 8.35 -2.54 2.75
C ALA A 4 8.89 -2.95 4.13
N THR A 5 10.13 -3.47 4.18
CA THR A 5 10.78 -3.85 5.43
C THR A 5 11.00 -2.64 6.34
N CYS A 6 11.48 -1.51 5.79
CA CYS A 6 11.61 -0.26 6.55
C CYS A 6 10.27 0.19 7.13
N LEU A 7 9.20 0.13 6.34
CA LEU A 7 7.86 0.52 6.79
C LEU A 7 7.33 -0.38 7.91
N VAL A 8 7.57 -1.70 7.81
CA VAL A 8 7.21 -2.67 8.87
C VAL A 8 7.91 -2.32 10.18
N PHE A 9 9.20 -1.98 10.16
CA PHE A 9 9.91 -1.55 11.37
C PHE A 9 9.34 -0.26 11.97
N VAL A 10 8.96 0.70 11.14
CA VAL A 10 8.28 1.92 11.60
C VAL A 10 6.93 1.58 12.23
N GLY A 11 6.15 0.69 11.61
CA GLY A 11 4.87 0.23 12.15
C GLY A 11 5.01 -0.49 13.48
N ILE A 12 5.96 -1.43 13.59
CA ILE A 12 6.25 -2.12 14.87
C ILE A 12 6.63 -1.11 15.97
N ALA A 13 7.48 -0.14 15.64
CA ALA A 13 7.85 0.89 16.59
C ALA A 13 6.64 1.74 17.02
N ASP A 14 5.73 2.05 16.08
CA ASP A 14 4.51 2.80 16.38
C ASP A 14 3.54 1.99 17.26
N ASP A 15 3.34 0.73 16.95
CA ASP A 15 2.48 -0.18 17.75
C ASP A 15 2.99 -0.36 19.19
N ILE A 16 4.33 -0.27 19.43
CA ILE A 16 4.93 -0.43 20.75
C ILE A 16 5.00 0.90 21.54
N VAL A 17 5.39 2.00 20.88
CA VAL A 17 5.76 3.26 21.58
C VAL A 17 4.86 4.43 21.21
N SER A 18 3.88 4.25 20.33
CA SER A 18 2.98 5.30 19.81
C SER A 18 3.78 6.52 19.32
N LEU A 19 4.38 6.39 18.15
CA LEU A 19 5.26 7.41 17.57
C LEU A 19 4.51 8.72 17.25
N PRO A 20 5.15 9.88 17.41
CA PRO A 20 4.59 11.14 16.93
C PRO A 20 4.32 11.08 15.41
N ALA A 21 3.20 11.65 14.97
CA ALA A 21 2.78 11.63 13.56
C ALA A 21 3.88 12.09 12.57
N LYS A 22 4.72 13.04 12.98
CA LYS A 22 5.84 13.52 12.17
C LYS A 22 6.91 12.45 11.93
N VAL A 23 7.21 11.63 12.94
CA VAL A 23 8.20 10.54 12.85
C VAL A 23 7.67 9.42 11.96
N LYS A 24 6.39 9.07 12.12
CA LYS A 24 5.68 8.10 11.29
C LYS A 24 5.68 8.53 9.82
N LEU A 25 5.32 9.79 9.55
CA LEU A 25 5.33 10.36 8.20
C LEU A 25 6.73 10.34 7.58
N LEU A 26 7.78 10.68 8.35
CA LEU A 26 9.16 10.61 7.88
C LEU A 26 9.55 9.18 7.47
N GLY A 27 9.19 8.19 8.27
CA GLY A 27 9.41 6.77 7.94
C GLY A 27 8.69 6.34 6.65
N GLN A 28 7.46 6.81 6.45
CA GLN A 28 6.71 6.56 5.21
C GLN A 28 7.38 7.21 3.99
N ILE A 29 7.84 8.47 4.12
CA ILE A 29 8.58 9.18 3.06
C ILE A 29 9.86 8.43 2.71
N LEU A 30 10.64 8.01 3.70
CA LEU A 30 11.88 7.27 3.46
C LEU A 30 11.62 5.93 2.76
N SER A 31 10.57 5.20 3.19
CA SER A 31 10.19 3.93 2.56
C SER A 31 9.73 4.11 1.11
N ALA A 32 8.97 5.15 0.81
CA ALA A 32 8.55 5.51 -0.54
C ALA A 32 9.75 5.97 -1.40
N ALA A 33 10.63 6.83 -0.85
CA ALA A 33 11.81 7.33 -1.55
C ALA A 33 12.78 6.20 -1.96
N VAL A 34 12.92 5.16 -1.13
CA VAL A 34 13.72 3.98 -1.49
C VAL A 34 13.21 3.32 -2.77
N LEU A 35 11.90 3.21 -2.96
CA LEU A 35 11.34 2.64 -4.19
C LEU A 35 11.56 3.54 -5.40
N VAL A 36 11.22 4.79 -5.24
CA VAL A 36 11.28 5.77 -6.33
C VAL A 36 12.71 5.98 -6.81
N ILE A 37 13.69 6.11 -5.89
CA ILE A 37 15.08 6.46 -6.24
C ILE A 37 15.90 5.23 -6.66
N PHE A 38 15.71 4.08 -5.97
CA PHE A 38 16.57 2.91 -6.19
C PHE A 38 15.96 1.87 -7.14
N PHE A 39 14.65 1.89 -7.34
CA PHE A 39 13.94 0.90 -8.16
C PHE A 39 13.20 1.52 -9.34
N ASP A 40 13.32 2.85 -9.52
CA ASP A 40 12.75 3.60 -10.64
C ASP A 40 11.23 3.37 -10.81
N VAL A 41 10.55 3.24 -9.68
CA VAL A 41 9.09 3.07 -9.64
C VAL A 41 8.46 4.44 -9.60
N ASN A 42 8.03 4.94 -10.77
CA ASN A 42 7.53 6.31 -10.93
C ASN A 42 6.21 6.35 -11.70
N ILE A 43 5.35 7.29 -11.35
CA ILE A 43 4.18 7.66 -12.14
C ILE A 43 4.65 8.64 -13.23
N ASP A 44 5.04 8.11 -14.39
CA ASP A 44 5.61 8.91 -15.47
C ASP A 44 4.55 9.47 -16.41
N TRP A 45 3.38 8.87 -16.45
CA TRP A 45 2.28 9.31 -17.29
C TRP A 45 0.92 8.96 -16.68
N ILE A 46 -0.11 9.65 -17.12
CA ILE A 46 -1.52 9.36 -16.82
C ILE A 46 -2.34 9.49 -18.10
N ASP A 47 -3.21 8.53 -18.36
CA ASP A 47 -4.16 8.59 -19.45
C ASP A 47 -5.50 9.11 -18.95
N LEU A 48 -5.90 10.29 -19.41
CA LEU A 48 -7.16 10.90 -19.04
C LEU A 48 -8.17 10.77 -20.18
N PRO A 49 -9.39 10.29 -19.90
CA PRO A 49 -10.46 10.28 -20.88
C PRO A 49 -10.63 11.66 -21.49
N TYR A 50 -10.70 11.74 -22.83
CA TYR A 50 -10.87 12.96 -23.64
C TYR A 50 -9.65 13.89 -23.75
N VAL A 51 -8.62 13.74 -22.92
CA VAL A 51 -7.41 14.57 -22.94
C VAL A 51 -6.23 13.79 -23.56
N GLY A 52 -6.20 12.47 -23.31
CA GLY A 52 -5.13 11.59 -23.73
C GLY A 52 -4.00 11.47 -22.67
N ILE A 53 -2.85 11.02 -23.13
CA ILE A 53 -1.69 10.73 -22.27
C ILE A 53 -0.99 12.04 -21.92
N ILE A 54 -0.84 12.28 -20.64
CA ILE A 54 -0.03 13.37 -20.08
C ILE A 54 1.22 12.75 -19.47
N GLU A 55 2.39 13.09 -19.99
CA GLU A 55 3.68 12.66 -19.46
C GLU A 55 4.21 13.65 -18.43
N PHE A 56 4.76 13.13 -17.33
CA PHE A 56 5.34 13.96 -16.28
C PHE A 56 6.87 13.94 -16.37
N PRO A 57 7.51 15.11 -16.36
CA PRO A 57 8.95 15.18 -16.19
C PRO A 57 9.35 14.67 -14.79
N LEU A 58 10.55 14.12 -14.67
CA LEU A 58 11.02 13.43 -13.48
C LEU A 58 10.89 14.23 -12.18
N PHE A 59 11.04 15.56 -12.26
CA PHE A 59 10.92 16.44 -11.08
C PHE A 59 9.47 16.57 -10.56
N ILE A 60 8.46 16.21 -11.37
CA ILE A 60 7.05 16.11 -10.99
C ILE A 60 6.70 14.66 -10.63
N SER A 61 7.16 13.69 -11.42
CA SER A 61 6.90 12.27 -11.26
C SER A 61 7.34 11.75 -9.89
N ILE A 62 8.57 12.09 -9.46
CA ILE A 62 9.10 11.65 -8.15
C ILE A 62 8.23 12.12 -6.96
N PRO A 63 7.97 13.42 -6.75
CA PRO A 63 7.16 13.86 -5.62
C PRO A 63 5.70 13.38 -5.74
N LEU A 64 5.15 13.27 -6.95
CA LEU A 64 3.80 12.75 -7.19
C LEU A 64 3.71 11.29 -6.74
N THR A 65 4.68 10.45 -7.10
CA THR A 65 4.74 9.05 -6.72
C THR A 65 4.88 8.87 -5.21
N ILE A 66 5.76 9.64 -4.57
CA ILE A 66 5.93 9.63 -3.11
C ILE A 66 4.61 10.02 -2.43
N PHE A 67 3.97 11.09 -2.90
CA PHE A 67 2.68 11.54 -2.37
C PHE A 67 1.59 10.48 -2.52
N TRP A 68 1.53 9.80 -3.68
CA TRP A 68 0.61 8.71 -3.96
C TRP A 68 0.78 7.56 -2.96
N ILE A 69 2.02 7.06 -2.81
CA ILE A 69 2.33 5.96 -1.89
C ILE A 69 1.94 6.32 -0.45
N ILE A 70 2.31 7.51 0.02
CA ILE A 70 1.98 8.00 1.37
C ILE A 70 0.47 8.14 1.54
N GLY A 71 -0.22 8.63 0.52
CA GLY A 71 -1.68 8.74 0.50
C GLY A 71 -2.37 7.40 0.73
N PHE A 72 -1.95 6.36 0.00
CA PHE A 72 -2.46 5.00 0.19
C PHE A 72 -2.16 4.44 1.58
N ILE A 73 -0.90 4.58 2.05
CA ILE A 73 -0.50 4.12 3.39
C ILE A 73 -1.42 4.72 4.45
N ASN A 74 -1.60 6.05 4.44
CA ASN A 74 -2.40 6.72 5.45
C ASN A 74 -3.90 6.45 5.28
N THR A 75 -4.39 6.31 4.06
CA THR A 75 -5.80 5.96 3.81
C THR A 75 -6.14 4.60 4.38
N VAL A 76 -5.33 3.57 4.10
CA VAL A 76 -5.57 2.22 4.63
C VAL A 76 -5.41 2.19 6.15
N ASN A 77 -4.44 2.91 6.69
CA ASN A 77 -4.26 3.02 8.14
C ASN A 77 -5.46 3.72 8.84
N LEU A 78 -6.05 4.75 8.23
CA LEU A 78 -7.25 5.40 8.76
C LEU A 78 -8.50 4.50 8.69
N ILE A 79 -8.60 3.63 7.70
CA ILE A 79 -9.71 2.68 7.54
C ILE A 79 -9.63 1.56 8.57
N ASP A 80 -8.46 1.26 9.14
CA ASP A 80 -8.25 0.22 10.15
C ASP A 80 -8.82 0.57 11.54
N GLY A 81 -9.75 1.50 11.59
CA GLY A 81 -10.46 1.88 12.83
C GLY A 81 -11.67 1.02 13.17
N LEU A 82 -12.08 0.08 12.33
CA LEU A 82 -13.24 -0.80 12.51
C LEU A 82 -12.89 -2.25 12.22
N ASP A 83 -13.45 -3.16 13.04
CA ASP A 83 -13.26 -4.61 12.91
C ASP A 83 -13.52 -5.10 11.48
N GLY A 84 -12.55 -5.76 10.87
CA GLY A 84 -12.63 -6.35 9.54
C GLY A 84 -12.63 -5.38 8.37
N LEU A 85 -12.69 -4.07 8.59
CA LEU A 85 -12.90 -3.11 7.50
C LEU A 85 -11.66 -3.00 6.60
N ALA A 86 -10.49 -2.73 7.16
CA ALA A 86 -9.26 -2.59 6.37
C ALA A 86 -8.89 -3.89 5.65
N ALA A 87 -8.92 -5.02 6.37
CA ALA A 87 -8.65 -6.33 5.78
C ALA A 87 -9.70 -6.73 4.73
N GLY A 88 -10.96 -6.38 4.94
CA GLY A 88 -12.04 -6.63 3.97
C GLY A 88 -11.87 -5.84 2.68
N ILE A 89 -11.60 -4.54 2.79
CA ILE A 89 -11.32 -3.67 1.63
C ILE A 89 -10.07 -4.15 0.90
N ALA A 90 -8.98 -4.44 1.62
CA ALA A 90 -7.75 -4.95 1.04
C ALA A 90 -7.97 -6.28 0.31
N THR A 91 -8.80 -7.17 0.84
CA THR A 91 -9.17 -8.44 0.19
C THR A 91 -9.87 -8.19 -1.15
N ILE A 92 -10.91 -7.34 -1.17
CA ILE A 92 -11.66 -7.03 -2.38
C ILE A 92 -10.76 -6.38 -3.44
N ALA A 93 -9.98 -5.39 -3.03
CA ALA A 93 -9.03 -4.70 -3.90
C ALA A 93 -8.00 -5.68 -4.48
N SER A 94 -7.41 -6.54 -3.65
CA SER A 94 -6.40 -7.51 -4.09
C SER A 94 -6.97 -8.52 -5.09
N ILE A 95 -8.21 -9.00 -4.89
CA ILE A 95 -8.86 -9.90 -5.85
C ILE A 95 -9.05 -9.22 -7.19
N ALA A 96 -9.56 -7.98 -7.19
CA ALA A 96 -9.80 -7.22 -8.42
C ALA A 96 -8.49 -6.96 -9.17
N ILE A 97 -7.45 -6.53 -8.45
CA ILE A 97 -6.13 -6.25 -9.03
C ILE A 97 -5.47 -7.53 -9.54
N ALA A 98 -5.57 -8.65 -8.77
CA ALA A 98 -5.05 -9.95 -9.21
C ALA A 98 -5.66 -10.38 -10.54
N PHE A 99 -6.97 -10.24 -10.67
CA PHE A 99 -7.69 -10.57 -11.91
C PHE A 99 -7.25 -9.71 -13.09
N LEU A 100 -7.14 -8.39 -12.90
CA LEU A 100 -6.67 -7.46 -13.94
C LEU A 100 -5.21 -7.75 -14.34
N ALA A 101 -4.33 -7.92 -13.37
CA ALA A 101 -2.92 -8.24 -13.61
C ALA A 101 -2.76 -9.57 -14.37
N PHE A 102 -3.58 -10.58 -14.03
CA PHE A 102 -3.62 -11.84 -14.75
C PHE A 102 -4.02 -11.64 -16.22
N GLN A 103 -5.07 -10.86 -16.49
CA GLN A 103 -5.53 -10.54 -17.84
C GLN A 103 -4.48 -9.79 -18.66
N MET A 104 -3.69 -8.93 -18.00
CA MET A 104 -2.59 -8.16 -18.62
C MET A 104 -1.29 -8.96 -18.76
N GLY A 105 -1.26 -10.24 -18.36
CA GLY A 105 -0.06 -11.07 -18.40
C GLY A 105 1.01 -10.72 -17.35
N GLN A 106 0.67 -9.92 -16.36
CA GLN A 106 1.57 -9.53 -15.26
C GLN A 106 1.56 -10.58 -14.14
N TRP A 107 2.17 -11.72 -14.40
CA TRP A 107 2.12 -12.90 -13.52
C TRP A 107 2.66 -12.65 -12.11
N ILE A 108 3.72 -11.86 -11.97
CA ILE A 108 4.34 -11.54 -10.67
C ILE A 108 3.39 -10.69 -9.82
N SER A 109 2.80 -9.65 -10.40
CA SER A 109 1.82 -8.79 -9.73
C SER A 109 0.56 -9.59 -9.36
N ALA A 110 0.06 -10.41 -10.27
CA ALA A 110 -1.08 -11.29 -10.01
C ALA A 110 -0.80 -12.24 -8.84
N ALA A 111 0.35 -12.92 -8.83
CA ALA A 111 0.74 -13.82 -7.75
C ALA A 111 0.87 -13.11 -6.40
N ALA A 112 1.46 -11.92 -6.38
CA ALA A 112 1.58 -11.10 -5.16
C ALA A 112 0.21 -10.73 -4.60
N MET A 113 -0.74 -10.35 -5.46
CA MET A 113 -2.10 -10.00 -5.03
C MET A 113 -2.92 -11.19 -4.58
N VAL A 114 -2.75 -12.36 -5.19
CA VAL A 114 -3.36 -13.61 -4.71
C VAL A 114 -2.83 -13.97 -3.32
N ALA A 115 -1.52 -13.85 -3.11
CA ALA A 115 -0.91 -14.08 -1.79
C ALA A 115 -1.46 -13.10 -0.73
N MET A 116 -1.58 -11.81 -1.07
CA MET A 116 -2.15 -10.80 -0.19
C MET A 116 -3.62 -11.08 0.11
N THR A 117 -4.42 -11.48 -0.90
CA THR A 117 -5.81 -11.91 -0.71
C THR A 117 -5.91 -13.05 0.29
N GLY A 118 -5.08 -14.08 0.14
CA GLY A 118 -5.06 -15.23 1.05
C GLY A 118 -4.68 -14.83 2.47
N ALA A 119 -3.69 -13.96 2.64
CA ALA A 119 -3.28 -13.45 3.95
C ALA A 119 -4.41 -12.64 4.61
N CYS A 120 -5.06 -11.73 3.88
CA CYS A 120 -6.16 -10.92 4.38
C CYS A 120 -7.38 -11.79 4.74
N LEU A 121 -7.73 -12.79 3.93
CA LEU A 121 -8.83 -13.73 4.23
C LEU A 121 -8.55 -14.57 5.48
N GLY A 122 -7.30 -15.03 5.64
CA GLY A 122 -6.89 -15.76 6.84
C GLY A 122 -6.97 -14.88 8.09
N PHE A 123 -6.52 -13.62 7.99
CA PHE A 123 -6.60 -12.66 9.08
C PHE A 123 -8.06 -12.29 9.42
N LEU A 124 -8.93 -12.10 8.42
CA LEU A 124 -10.34 -11.74 8.58
C LEU A 124 -11.12 -12.74 9.46
N GLN A 125 -10.75 -14.01 9.48
CA GLN A 125 -11.41 -15.02 10.34
C GLN A 125 -11.31 -14.67 11.83
N TYR A 126 -10.28 -13.88 12.21
CA TYR A 126 -10.05 -13.47 13.59
C TYR A 126 -10.29 -11.98 13.82
N ASN A 127 -10.27 -11.18 12.75
CA ASN A 127 -10.45 -9.73 12.80
C ASN A 127 -11.89 -9.30 12.47
N PHE A 128 -12.75 -10.22 11.98
CA PHE A 128 -14.17 -9.92 11.75
C PHE A 128 -14.90 -9.68 13.07
N ASN A 129 -15.89 -8.77 13.04
CA ASN A 129 -16.61 -8.35 14.25
C ASN A 129 -17.34 -9.50 14.96
N PRO A 130 -17.15 -9.72 16.27
CA PRO A 130 -16.24 -9.03 17.17
C PRO A 130 -14.79 -9.50 17.00
N ALA A 131 -13.88 -8.57 16.76
CA ALA A 131 -12.47 -8.88 16.49
C ALA A 131 -11.78 -9.52 17.70
N LYS A 132 -11.00 -10.57 17.44
CA LYS A 132 -10.13 -11.22 18.45
C LYS A 132 -8.68 -10.77 18.35
N ILE A 133 -8.27 -10.29 17.16
CA ILE A 133 -6.96 -9.74 16.87
C ILE A 133 -7.10 -8.46 16.07
N PHE A 134 -6.15 -7.55 16.21
CA PHE A 134 -6.11 -6.28 15.49
C PHE A 134 -4.90 -6.23 14.57
N MET A 135 -5.03 -5.49 13.46
CA MET A 135 -3.99 -5.40 12.45
C MET A 135 -2.84 -4.49 12.90
N GLY A 136 -3.16 -3.42 13.61
CA GLY A 136 -2.23 -2.40 14.04
C GLY A 136 -1.66 -1.58 12.89
N ASP A 137 -0.80 -0.62 13.26
CA ASP A 137 -0.17 0.27 12.29
C ASP A 137 0.82 -0.47 11.39
N THR A 138 1.47 -1.52 11.90
CA THR A 138 2.36 -2.39 11.13
C THR A 138 1.64 -3.00 9.93
N GLY A 139 0.49 -3.61 10.15
CA GLY A 139 -0.26 -4.32 9.10
C GLY A 139 -0.95 -3.36 8.15
N SER A 140 -1.64 -2.36 8.66
CA SER A 140 -2.41 -1.41 7.85
C SER A 140 -1.53 -0.55 6.94
N MET A 141 -0.37 -0.07 7.45
CA MET A 141 0.60 0.65 6.62
C MET A 141 1.23 -0.24 5.56
N PHE A 142 1.55 -1.50 5.89
CA PHE A 142 2.07 -2.47 4.92
C PHE A 142 1.07 -2.75 3.80
N LEU A 143 -0.21 -2.96 4.11
CA LEU A 143 -1.27 -3.15 3.11
C LEU A 143 -1.41 -1.94 2.19
N GLY A 144 -1.43 -0.73 2.76
CA GLY A 144 -1.49 0.52 1.98
C GLY A 144 -0.30 0.67 1.03
N TYR A 145 0.89 0.35 1.51
CA TYR A 145 2.12 0.39 0.70
C TYR A 145 2.07 -0.59 -0.47
N VAL A 146 1.70 -1.85 -0.23
CA VAL A 146 1.62 -2.87 -1.29
C VAL A 146 0.54 -2.52 -2.31
N LEU A 147 -0.63 -2.07 -1.85
CA LEU A 147 -1.72 -1.65 -2.75
C LEU A 147 -1.34 -0.44 -3.60
N SER A 148 -0.55 0.50 -3.07
CA SER A 148 -0.11 1.67 -3.84
C SER A 148 0.79 1.32 -5.02
N LEU A 149 1.63 0.29 -4.87
CA LEU A 149 2.64 -0.09 -5.88
C LEU A 149 2.05 -0.73 -7.14
N ILE A 150 0.90 -1.33 -7.02
CA ILE A 150 0.27 -2.05 -8.14
C ILE A 150 -0.47 -1.10 -9.08
N HIS A 151 -0.69 0.13 -8.64
CA HIS A 151 -1.29 1.20 -9.46
C HIS A 151 -0.24 2.06 -10.17
N ILE A 152 1.04 1.80 -9.99
CA ILE A 152 2.18 2.43 -10.64
C ILE A 152 2.78 1.48 -11.67
#